data_493f725f0475fd0cf82b74ced786ee8c
#
_entry.id   493f725f0475fd0cf82b74ced786ee8c
#
_cell.length_a   1.000
_cell.length_b   1.000
_cell.length_c   1.000
_cell.angle_alpha   90.00
_cell.angle_beta   90.00
_cell.angle_gamma   90.00
#
_symmetry.space_group_name_H-M   'P 1'
#
loop_
_entity.id
_entity.type
_entity.pdbx_description
1 polymer ?
#
loop_
_entity_poly.entity_id
_entity_poly.type
_entity_poly.pdbx_seq_one_letter_code
_entity_poly.pdbx_strand_id
1 'polypeptide(L)'
;FDKNKTVKAEPYSVKVIKKLQELGYNVKPHIIDFSKYGVPQRRNRFILVGVQEGYGSPELFEPLLETTKSTFLEEKGLSEHTSLEEAISDLLRSNGEAPTPDRKGFVSGKYGIAISNYQKLMRGDYDETHVLPDSHSFAKHTSEKIASFRSLLNRYPVRGKRIDGNARKEWDIKQRGITVLEHNAISPTITGHPDDYLHYCEPRIMTVSE
;
A
#
# COMPACT_ATOMS: atom_id res chain seq x y z
N PHE A 1 -46.65 -6.66 -9.45
CA PHE A 1 -45.35 -6.23 -8.87
C PHE A 1 -44.30 -6.32 -9.96
N ASP A 2 -43.96 -5.17 -10.56
CA ASP A 2 -42.99 -5.04 -11.65
C ASP A 2 -41.55 -5.15 -11.06
N LYS A 3 -40.91 -6.30 -11.28
CA LYS A 3 -39.58 -6.65 -10.74
C LYS A 3 -38.41 -5.90 -11.39
N ASN A 4 -38.65 -4.94 -12.28
CA ASN A 4 -37.63 -4.31 -13.12
C ASN A 4 -37.38 -2.80 -12.89
N LYS A 5 -37.85 -2.22 -11.80
CA LYS A 5 -37.43 -0.87 -11.40
C LYS A 5 -36.35 -0.96 -10.31
N THR A 6 -35.13 -1.21 -10.70
CA THR A 6 -33.96 -0.85 -9.88
C THR A 6 -33.91 0.67 -9.79
N VAL A 7 -34.50 1.23 -8.77
CA VAL A 7 -34.28 2.64 -8.38
C VAL A 7 -32.79 2.70 -8.03
N LYS A 8 -31.95 3.25 -8.90
CA LYS A 8 -30.55 3.56 -8.57
C LYS A 8 -30.58 4.54 -7.41
N ALA A 9 -30.26 4.07 -6.22
CA ALA A 9 -30.14 4.93 -5.05
C ALA A 9 -29.10 6.01 -5.35
N GLU A 10 -29.41 7.27 -4.98
CA GLU A 10 -28.47 8.38 -5.13
C GLU A 10 -27.18 8.07 -4.36
N PRO A 11 -25.99 8.22 -4.99
CA PRO A 11 -24.72 7.97 -4.32
C PRO A 11 -24.59 8.81 -3.04
N TYR A 12 -24.01 8.20 -1.99
CA TYR A 12 -23.85 8.90 -0.71
C TYR A 12 -23.03 10.18 -0.83
N SER A 13 -22.01 10.19 -1.69
CA SER A 13 -21.20 11.39 -1.99
C SER A 13 -22.03 12.57 -2.49
N VAL A 14 -23.04 12.31 -3.35
CA VAL A 14 -23.94 13.36 -3.85
C VAL A 14 -24.77 13.96 -2.72
N LYS A 15 -25.26 13.12 -1.80
CA LYS A 15 -26.01 13.60 -0.63
C LYS A 15 -25.16 14.48 0.28
N VAL A 16 -23.90 14.09 0.50
CA VAL A 16 -22.95 14.89 1.31
C VAL A 16 -22.65 16.22 0.65
N ILE A 17 -22.40 16.24 -0.67
CA ILE A 17 -22.16 17.47 -1.43
C ILE A 17 -23.35 18.43 -1.29
N LYS A 18 -24.58 17.95 -1.56
CA LYS A 18 -25.80 18.77 -1.41
C LYS A 18 -25.92 19.35 -0.01
N LYS A 19 -25.66 18.52 1.01
CA LYS A 19 -25.77 18.98 2.41
C LYS A 19 -24.76 20.07 2.76
N LEU A 20 -23.53 19.95 2.27
CA LEU A 20 -22.50 20.98 2.46
C LEU A 20 -22.86 22.28 1.72
N GLN A 21 -23.39 22.17 0.49
CA GLN A 21 -23.87 23.34 -0.26
C GLN A 21 -25.02 24.06 0.45
N GLU A 22 -25.97 23.33 1.03
CA GLU A 22 -27.04 23.89 1.86
C GLU A 22 -26.52 24.65 3.10
N LEU A 23 -25.32 24.27 3.58
CA LEU A 23 -24.63 24.93 4.70
C LEU A 23 -23.72 26.09 4.30
N GLY A 24 -23.77 26.55 3.03
CA GLY A 24 -22.97 27.65 2.53
C GLY A 24 -21.54 27.33 2.16
N TYR A 25 -21.27 26.09 1.74
CA TYR A 25 -19.94 25.68 1.23
C TYR A 25 -19.96 25.54 -0.29
N ASN A 26 -18.94 26.09 -0.94
CA ASN A 26 -18.57 25.71 -2.30
C ASN A 26 -17.80 24.40 -2.23
N VAL A 27 -18.23 23.36 -2.94
CA VAL A 27 -17.72 21.99 -2.78
C VAL A 27 -17.26 21.42 -4.10
N LYS A 28 -16.03 20.85 -4.12
CA LYS A 28 -15.48 20.15 -5.27
C LYS A 28 -14.98 18.75 -4.88
N PRO A 29 -15.42 17.69 -5.59
CA PRO A 29 -14.89 16.36 -5.42
C PRO A 29 -13.61 16.16 -6.26
N HIS A 30 -12.64 15.43 -5.70
CA HIS A 30 -11.40 15.03 -6.36
C HIS A 30 -11.17 13.53 -6.20
N ILE A 31 -10.52 12.90 -7.19
CA ILE A 31 -9.98 11.54 -7.07
C ILE A 31 -8.47 11.66 -7.20
N ILE A 32 -7.78 11.47 -6.10
CA ILE A 32 -6.32 11.57 -6.02
C ILE A 32 -5.69 10.18 -6.04
N ASP A 33 -4.76 9.96 -6.97
CA ASP A 33 -3.91 8.77 -7.01
C ASP A 33 -2.62 9.04 -6.24
N PHE A 34 -2.58 8.59 -4.99
CA PHE A 34 -1.43 8.81 -4.11
C PHE A 34 -0.14 8.12 -4.59
N SER A 35 -0.22 7.16 -5.52
CA SER A 35 0.99 6.57 -6.11
C SER A 35 1.85 7.56 -6.90
N LYS A 36 1.30 8.73 -7.25
CA LYS A 36 2.00 9.83 -7.91
C LYS A 36 2.65 10.81 -6.95
N TYR A 37 2.62 10.53 -5.65
CA TYR A 37 3.11 11.38 -4.57
C TYR A 37 4.23 10.69 -3.76
N GLY A 38 5.00 9.81 -4.40
CA GLY A 38 6.07 9.06 -3.75
C GLY A 38 5.59 7.91 -2.86
N VAL A 39 4.27 7.63 -2.80
CA VAL A 39 3.72 6.52 -2.01
C VAL A 39 3.88 5.21 -2.78
N PRO A 40 4.54 4.17 -2.23
CA PRO A 40 4.83 2.91 -2.93
C PRO A 40 3.61 2.00 -3.08
N GLN A 41 2.42 2.59 -3.20
CA GLN A 41 1.15 1.86 -3.27
C GLN A 41 0.16 2.55 -4.20
N ARG A 42 -0.53 1.81 -5.06
CA ARG A 42 -1.70 2.30 -5.79
C ARG A 42 -2.81 2.58 -4.80
N ARG A 43 -3.16 3.87 -4.65
CA ARG A 43 -4.12 4.27 -3.61
C ARG A 43 -4.95 5.46 -4.05
N ASN A 44 -5.96 5.20 -4.85
CA ASN A 44 -6.93 6.22 -5.21
C ASN A 44 -7.82 6.56 -4.02
N ARG A 45 -8.01 7.85 -3.77
CA ARG A 45 -8.91 8.35 -2.73
C ARG A 45 -9.83 9.40 -3.29
N PHE A 46 -11.09 9.26 -2.91
CA PHE A 46 -12.07 10.31 -3.08
C PHE A 46 -11.88 11.33 -1.95
N ILE A 47 -11.59 12.57 -2.33
CA ILE A 47 -11.43 13.70 -1.41
C ILE A 47 -12.47 14.75 -1.78
N LEU A 48 -13.21 15.21 -0.79
CA LEU A 48 -14.18 16.26 -0.94
C LEU A 48 -13.66 17.52 -0.27
N VAL A 49 -13.44 18.57 -1.04
CA VAL A 49 -12.98 19.87 -0.55
C VAL A 49 -14.16 20.82 -0.51
N GLY A 50 -14.44 21.37 0.66
CA GLY A 50 -15.47 22.39 0.86
C GLY A 50 -14.84 23.67 1.40
N VAL A 51 -15.10 24.81 0.75
CA VAL A 51 -14.67 26.14 1.19
C VAL A 51 -15.91 26.98 1.44
N GLN A 52 -16.02 27.58 2.62
CA GLN A 52 -17.13 28.42 2.97
C GLN A 52 -17.21 29.61 2.00
N GLU A 53 -18.42 30.01 1.62
CA GLU A 53 -18.65 31.17 0.75
C GLU A 53 -17.97 32.41 1.31
N GLY A 54 -17.30 33.18 0.44
CA GLY A 54 -16.54 34.37 0.81
C GLY A 54 -15.10 34.14 1.27
N TYR A 55 -14.64 32.88 1.48
CA TYR A 55 -13.29 32.59 1.98
C TYR A 55 -12.35 31.98 0.93
N GLY A 56 -12.79 31.82 -0.31
CA GLY A 56 -11.95 31.30 -1.39
C GLY A 56 -12.68 30.33 -2.31
N SER A 57 -11.91 29.52 -3.05
CA SER A 57 -12.46 28.56 -4.00
C SER A 57 -11.87 27.15 -3.79
N PRO A 58 -12.68 26.08 -3.80
CA PRO A 58 -12.19 24.71 -3.76
C PRO A 58 -11.39 24.33 -5.03
N GLU A 59 -11.46 25.11 -6.10
CA GLU A 59 -10.69 24.93 -7.33
C GLU A 59 -9.18 25.08 -7.12
N LEU A 60 -8.75 25.80 -6.08
CA LEU A 60 -7.34 26.00 -5.76
C LEU A 60 -6.66 24.77 -5.15
N PHE A 61 -7.44 23.80 -4.67
CA PHE A 61 -6.89 22.61 -4.00
C PHE A 61 -5.94 21.82 -4.88
N GLU A 62 -6.34 21.49 -6.10
CA GLU A 62 -5.55 20.65 -7.00
C GLU A 62 -4.25 21.35 -7.47
N PRO A 63 -4.26 22.60 -7.93
CA PRO A 63 -3.03 23.35 -8.24
C PRO A 63 -2.07 23.47 -7.05
N LEU A 64 -2.58 23.74 -5.84
CA LEU A 64 -1.77 23.82 -4.64
C LEU A 64 -1.17 22.46 -4.26
N LEU A 65 -1.96 21.39 -4.37
CA LEU A 65 -1.50 20.05 -4.10
C LEU A 65 -0.35 19.64 -5.06
N GLU A 66 -0.49 19.94 -6.37
CA GLU A 66 0.56 19.63 -7.35
C GLU A 66 1.84 20.44 -7.12
N THR A 67 1.71 21.73 -6.79
CA THR A 67 2.88 22.55 -6.46
C THR A 67 3.57 22.05 -5.21
N THR A 68 2.82 21.76 -4.14
CA THR A 68 3.37 21.23 -2.89
C THR A 68 4.01 19.86 -3.08
N LYS A 69 3.40 18.99 -3.90
CA LYS A 69 3.96 17.69 -4.26
C LYS A 69 5.34 17.84 -4.89
N SER A 70 5.44 18.67 -5.92
CA SER A 70 6.69 18.86 -6.65
C SER A 70 7.82 19.34 -5.74
N THR A 71 7.54 20.35 -4.91
CA THR A 71 8.50 20.85 -3.92
C THR A 71 8.91 19.79 -2.92
N PHE A 72 7.94 19.05 -2.36
CA PHE A 72 8.24 17.99 -1.38
C PHE A 72 9.08 16.87 -1.97
N LEU A 73 8.73 16.37 -3.17
CA LEU A 73 9.48 15.31 -3.82
C LEU A 73 10.91 15.74 -4.13
N GLU A 74 11.12 16.97 -4.62
CA GLU A 74 12.43 17.54 -4.87
C GLU A 74 13.26 17.66 -3.59
N GLU A 75 12.72 18.28 -2.54
CA GLU A 75 13.39 18.45 -1.24
C GLU A 75 13.78 17.12 -0.59
N LYS A 76 13.00 16.08 -0.76
CA LYS A 76 13.27 14.74 -0.21
C LYS A 76 14.04 13.84 -1.18
N GLY A 77 14.28 14.28 -2.41
CA GLY A 77 14.93 13.49 -3.45
C GLY A 77 14.13 12.24 -3.83
N LEU A 78 12.79 12.31 -3.76
CA LEU A 78 11.88 11.23 -4.09
C LEU A 78 11.41 11.32 -5.53
N SER A 79 11.19 10.17 -6.17
CA SER A 79 10.46 10.10 -7.43
C SER A 79 8.94 10.11 -7.19
N GLU A 80 8.15 10.46 -8.22
CA GLU A 80 6.69 10.33 -8.16
C GLU A 80 6.27 8.89 -7.83
N HIS A 81 6.99 7.91 -8.37
CA HIS A 81 6.71 6.49 -8.22
C HIS A 81 7.85 5.80 -7.48
N THR A 82 7.61 5.46 -6.23
CA THR A 82 8.52 4.64 -5.42
C THR A 82 8.19 3.17 -5.63
N SER A 83 9.15 2.38 -6.07
CA SER A 83 8.98 0.93 -6.24
C SER A 83 8.97 0.20 -4.89
N LEU A 84 8.51 -1.07 -4.89
CA LEU A 84 8.57 -1.89 -3.68
C LEU A 84 10.01 -2.13 -3.21
N GLU A 85 10.95 -2.33 -4.13
CA GLU A 85 12.36 -2.49 -3.78
C GLU A 85 12.91 -1.23 -3.09
N GLU A 86 12.63 -0.05 -3.64
CA GLU A 86 13.01 1.23 -3.00
C GLU A 86 12.33 1.44 -1.65
N ALA A 87 11.15 0.87 -1.45
CA ALA A 87 10.41 1.05 -0.21
C ALA A 87 10.86 0.11 0.92
N ILE A 88 11.11 -1.17 0.63
CA ILE A 88 11.22 -2.22 1.65
C ILE A 88 12.42 -3.16 1.51
N SER A 89 13.40 -2.89 0.61
CA SER A 89 14.57 -3.76 0.50
C SER A 89 15.47 -3.77 1.73
N ASP A 90 15.34 -2.78 2.57
CA ASP A 90 16.00 -2.69 3.87
C ASP A 90 15.31 -3.53 4.98
N LEU A 91 14.14 -4.11 4.69
CA LEU A 91 13.35 -4.96 5.59
C LEU A 91 13.46 -6.46 5.27
N LEU A 92 14.39 -6.85 4.40
CA LEU A 92 14.57 -8.24 4.03
C LEU A 92 15.00 -9.10 5.23
N ARG A 93 14.48 -10.31 5.30
CA ARG A 93 14.84 -11.32 6.30
C ARG A 93 16.35 -11.64 6.28
N SER A 94 16.98 -11.56 5.11
CA SER A 94 18.42 -11.73 4.93
C SER A 94 19.29 -10.70 5.66
N ASN A 95 18.73 -9.57 6.08
CA ASN A 95 19.44 -8.58 6.90
C ASN A 95 19.64 -9.05 8.34
N GLY A 96 19.09 -10.20 8.71
CA GLY A 96 19.20 -10.82 10.03
C GLY A 96 17.89 -10.85 10.80
N GLU A 97 17.89 -11.64 11.85
CA GLU A 97 16.71 -11.87 12.69
C GLU A 97 17.02 -11.61 14.16
N ALA A 98 15.99 -11.29 14.94
CA ALA A 98 16.02 -11.26 16.38
C ALA A 98 14.67 -11.73 16.95
N PRO A 99 14.63 -12.20 18.21
CA PRO A 99 13.36 -12.51 18.85
C PRO A 99 12.43 -11.28 18.85
N THR A 100 11.16 -11.48 18.50
CA THR A 100 10.17 -10.40 18.56
C THR A 100 9.96 -9.96 20.01
N PRO A 101 10.09 -8.67 20.35
CA PRO A 101 10.05 -8.20 21.73
C PRO A 101 8.74 -8.50 22.45
N ASP A 102 7.62 -8.35 21.79
CA ASP A 102 6.26 -8.41 22.32
C ASP A 102 5.54 -9.73 22.03
N ARG A 103 6.17 -10.66 21.30
CA ARG A 103 5.52 -11.93 20.87
C ARG A 103 6.43 -13.14 21.01
N LYS A 104 6.33 -13.83 22.16
CA LYS A 104 7.14 -15.01 22.45
C LYS A 104 7.10 -16.06 21.35
N GLY A 105 8.28 -16.52 20.94
CA GLY A 105 8.44 -17.58 19.96
C GLY A 105 8.30 -17.13 18.51
N PHE A 106 8.18 -15.83 18.23
CA PHE A 106 8.28 -15.23 16.89
C PHE A 106 9.62 -14.52 16.72
N VAL A 107 10.01 -14.29 15.49
CA VAL A 107 11.20 -13.54 15.12
C VAL A 107 10.81 -12.36 14.24
N SER A 108 11.50 -11.25 14.46
CA SER A 108 11.42 -10.03 13.63
C SER A 108 12.68 -9.90 12.79
N GLY A 109 12.54 -9.34 11.60
CA GLY A 109 13.68 -8.94 10.77
C GLY A 109 14.39 -7.74 11.37
N LYS A 110 15.69 -7.64 11.13
CA LYS A 110 16.48 -6.45 11.43
C LYS A 110 16.46 -5.50 10.23
N TYR A 111 16.70 -4.22 10.49
CA TYR A 111 16.99 -3.27 9.42
C TYR A 111 18.28 -3.65 8.69
N GLY A 112 18.22 -3.63 7.35
CA GLY A 112 19.39 -3.54 6.50
C GLY A 112 19.86 -2.10 6.33
N ILE A 113 20.74 -1.85 5.36
CA ILE A 113 21.19 -0.51 5.02
C ILE A 113 20.08 0.23 4.26
N ALA A 114 19.72 1.44 4.68
CA ALA A 114 18.81 2.30 3.95
C ALA A 114 19.51 2.89 2.71
N ILE A 115 19.20 2.35 1.54
CA ILE A 115 19.81 2.76 0.28
C ILE A 115 19.01 3.89 -0.36
N SER A 116 17.69 3.74 -0.45
CA SER A 116 16.81 4.71 -1.10
C SER A 116 16.52 5.93 -0.21
N ASN A 117 16.19 7.06 -0.84
CA ASN A 117 15.73 8.24 -0.11
C ASN A 117 14.39 7.99 0.59
N TYR A 118 13.54 7.11 0.04
CA TYR A 118 12.31 6.70 0.71
C TYR A 118 12.58 5.97 2.03
N GLN A 119 13.47 4.99 2.04
CA GLN A 119 13.87 4.26 3.26
C GLN A 119 14.44 5.22 4.30
N LYS A 120 15.34 6.12 3.89
CA LYS A 120 15.91 7.15 4.79
C LYS A 120 14.82 8.05 5.37
N LEU A 121 13.87 8.48 4.54
CA LEU A 121 12.74 9.30 4.99
C LEU A 121 11.86 8.54 6.01
N MET A 122 11.56 7.26 5.76
CA MET A 122 10.72 6.44 6.65
C MET A 122 11.38 6.14 8.00
N ARG A 123 12.70 6.03 8.03
CA ARG A 123 13.45 5.78 9.27
C ARG A 123 13.68 7.05 10.10
N GLY A 124 13.70 8.22 9.45
CA GLY A 124 14.05 9.47 10.15
C GLY A 124 15.42 9.40 10.82
N ASP A 125 15.47 9.78 12.11
CA ASP A 125 16.71 9.83 12.92
C ASP A 125 16.99 8.52 13.69
N TYR A 126 16.33 7.41 13.37
CA TYR A 126 16.57 6.13 14.06
C TYR A 126 17.97 5.59 13.73
N ASP A 127 18.71 5.25 14.79
CA ASP A 127 19.97 4.50 14.66
C ASP A 127 19.68 3.08 14.14
N GLU A 128 20.14 2.82 12.93
CA GLU A 128 19.87 1.60 12.18
C GLU A 128 20.42 0.32 12.85
N THR A 129 21.40 0.46 13.72
CA THR A 129 22.16 -0.68 14.29
C THR A 129 21.50 -1.32 15.49
N HIS A 130 20.58 -0.64 16.17
CA HIS A 130 20.06 -1.07 17.47
C HIS A 130 18.55 -1.21 17.57
N VAL A 131 17.78 -0.70 16.60
CA VAL A 131 16.33 -0.67 16.62
C VAL A 131 15.76 -1.71 15.63
N LEU A 132 14.89 -2.59 16.13
CA LEU A 132 14.11 -3.46 15.25
C LEU A 132 12.98 -2.63 14.62
N PRO A 133 12.64 -2.88 13.33
CA PRO A 133 11.46 -2.30 12.74
C PRO A 133 10.22 -2.63 13.58
N ASP A 134 9.39 -1.64 13.86
CA ASP A 134 8.14 -1.88 14.55
C ASP A 134 7.25 -2.80 13.70
N SER A 135 6.52 -3.71 14.36
CA SER A 135 5.55 -4.61 13.72
C SER A 135 6.11 -5.46 12.56
N HIS A 136 7.44 -5.70 12.53
CA HIS A 136 8.13 -6.49 11.51
C HIS A 136 8.33 -7.96 11.90
N SER A 137 7.31 -8.56 12.50
CA SER A 137 7.33 -9.96 12.91
C SER A 137 6.92 -10.89 11.77
N PHE A 138 7.73 -11.90 11.50
CA PHE A 138 7.47 -12.87 10.43
C PHE A 138 6.39 -13.87 10.82
N ALA A 139 5.47 -14.13 9.88
CA ALA A 139 4.50 -15.21 10.05
C ALA A 139 5.20 -16.58 10.03
N LYS A 140 4.71 -17.50 10.88
CA LYS A 140 5.16 -18.89 10.88
C LYS A 140 4.45 -19.67 9.77
N HIS A 141 5.19 -19.99 8.73
CA HIS A 141 4.71 -20.83 7.64
C HIS A 141 5.20 -22.27 7.79
N THR A 142 4.38 -23.25 7.41
CA THR A 142 4.82 -24.65 7.31
C THR A 142 5.80 -24.81 6.15
N SER A 143 6.58 -25.91 6.17
CA SER A 143 7.54 -26.21 5.10
C SER A 143 6.86 -26.33 3.73
N GLU A 144 5.65 -26.92 3.68
CA GLU A 144 4.85 -27.05 2.46
C GLU A 144 4.43 -25.67 1.94
N LYS A 145 4.03 -24.77 2.83
CA LYS A 145 3.64 -23.40 2.45
C LYS A 145 4.83 -22.63 1.89
N ILE A 146 5.99 -22.72 2.53
CA ILE A 146 7.24 -22.10 2.04
C ILE A 146 7.63 -22.65 0.67
N ALA A 147 7.51 -23.98 0.45
CA ALA A 147 7.79 -24.60 -0.85
C ALA A 147 6.82 -24.10 -1.93
N SER A 148 5.54 -23.98 -1.61
CA SER A 148 4.53 -23.40 -2.52
C SER A 148 4.86 -21.94 -2.87
N PHE A 149 5.20 -21.10 -1.89
CA PHE A 149 5.60 -19.71 -2.13
C PHE A 149 6.88 -19.61 -2.99
N ARG A 150 7.86 -20.47 -2.73
CA ARG A 150 9.08 -20.52 -3.54
C ARG A 150 8.80 -20.93 -4.98
N SER A 151 7.88 -21.87 -5.20
CA SER A 151 7.44 -22.26 -6.54
C SER A 151 6.78 -21.08 -7.26
N LEU A 152 5.90 -20.32 -6.60
CA LEU A 152 5.29 -19.11 -7.16
C LEU A 152 6.34 -18.05 -7.51
N LEU A 153 7.28 -17.78 -6.61
CA LEU A 153 8.36 -16.83 -6.86
C LEU A 153 9.23 -17.18 -8.06
N ASN A 154 9.51 -18.48 -8.26
CA ASN A 154 10.42 -18.92 -9.31
C ASN A 154 9.75 -19.15 -10.67
N ARG A 155 8.47 -19.50 -10.69
CA ARG A 155 7.81 -20.03 -11.88
C ARG A 155 6.58 -19.27 -12.33
N TYR A 156 5.92 -18.49 -11.45
CA TYR A 156 4.73 -17.75 -11.84
C TYR A 156 5.12 -16.53 -12.67
N PRO A 157 4.65 -16.44 -13.93
CA PRO A 157 5.17 -15.45 -14.88
C PRO A 157 4.58 -14.04 -14.68
N VAL A 158 3.46 -13.91 -13.98
CA VAL A 158 2.74 -12.63 -13.85
C VAL A 158 2.84 -12.09 -12.45
N ARG A 159 3.52 -10.94 -12.30
CA ARG A 159 3.69 -10.26 -11.02
C ARG A 159 2.69 -9.11 -10.86
N GLY A 160 2.45 -8.71 -9.62
CA GLY A 160 1.59 -7.56 -9.28
C GLY A 160 0.10 -7.76 -9.55
N LYS A 161 -0.34 -8.94 -10.01
CA LYS A 161 -1.74 -9.29 -10.25
C LYS A 161 -2.19 -10.43 -9.35
N ARG A 162 -3.45 -10.37 -8.91
CA ARG A 162 -4.05 -11.41 -8.08
C ARG A 162 -4.22 -12.71 -8.87
N ILE A 163 -3.81 -13.80 -8.25
CA ILE A 163 -4.03 -15.16 -8.74
C ILE A 163 -5.31 -15.67 -8.07
N ASP A 164 -6.39 -15.79 -8.82
CA ASP A 164 -7.69 -16.28 -8.37
C ASP A 164 -8.35 -17.19 -9.41
N GLY A 165 -9.60 -17.58 -9.20
CA GLY A 165 -10.35 -18.38 -10.16
C GLY A 165 -9.65 -19.65 -10.60
N ASN A 166 -9.53 -19.87 -11.91
CA ASN A 166 -8.92 -21.07 -12.50
C ASN A 166 -7.39 -21.09 -12.31
N ALA A 167 -6.72 -19.96 -12.43
CA ALA A 167 -5.28 -19.87 -12.20
C ALA A 167 -4.91 -20.31 -10.76
N ARG A 168 -5.75 -19.99 -9.78
CA ARG A 168 -5.57 -20.46 -8.41
C ARG A 168 -5.56 -21.99 -8.30
N LYS A 169 -6.44 -22.66 -9.03
CA LYS A 169 -6.52 -24.13 -9.05
C LYS A 169 -5.31 -24.76 -9.72
N GLU A 170 -4.88 -24.20 -10.84
CA GLU A 170 -3.71 -24.65 -11.60
C GLU A 170 -2.42 -24.60 -10.75
N TRP A 171 -2.30 -23.57 -9.91
CA TRP A 171 -1.15 -23.37 -9.02
C TRP A 171 -1.33 -23.94 -7.61
N ASP A 172 -2.35 -24.76 -7.37
CA ASP A 172 -2.70 -25.37 -6.07
C ASP A 172 -2.70 -24.36 -4.90
N ILE A 173 -3.24 -23.17 -5.15
CA ILE A 173 -3.35 -22.13 -4.13
C ILE A 173 -4.62 -22.39 -3.32
N LYS A 174 -4.45 -22.80 -2.06
CA LYS A 174 -5.55 -23.19 -1.15
C LYS A 174 -6.33 -21.97 -0.61
N GLN A 175 -5.69 -20.81 -0.45
CA GLN A 175 -6.34 -19.58 -0.04
C GLN A 175 -7.20 -18.97 -1.16
N ARG A 176 -8.04 -17.98 -0.82
CA ARG A 176 -8.95 -17.27 -1.75
C ARG A 176 -8.26 -16.72 -2.99
N GLY A 177 -7.01 -16.36 -2.88
CA GLY A 177 -6.15 -15.83 -3.91
C GLY A 177 -4.87 -15.31 -3.29
N ILE A 178 -3.88 -15.04 -4.12
CA ILE A 178 -2.62 -14.45 -3.70
C ILE A 178 -2.10 -13.53 -4.80
N THR A 179 -1.41 -12.48 -4.44
CA THR A 179 -0.68 -11.62 -5.36
C THR A 179 0.80 -11.79 -5.12
N VAL A 180 1.55 -12.25 -6.12
CA VAL A 180 3.01 -12.24 -6.08
C VAL A 180 3.46 -10.83 -6.43
N LEU A 181 4.05 -10.13 -5.48
CA LEU A 181 4.44 -8.73 -5.65
C LEU A 181 5.60 -8.59 -6.65
N GLU A 182 5.73 -7.41 -7.24
CA GLU A 182 6.75 -7.07 -8.22
C GLU A 182 7.72 -6.04 -7.63
N HIS A 183 9.02 -6.34 -7.65
CA HIS A 183 10.04 -5.53 -6.97
C HIS A 183 10.20 -4.11 -7.54
N ASN A 184 10.18 -3.98 -8.87
CA ASN A 184 10.36 -2.70 -9.57
C ASN A 184 9.05 -1.97 -9.89
N ALA A 185 7.95 -2.36 -9.27
CA ALA A 185 6.65 -1.74 -9.43
C ALA A 185 6.10 -1.22 -8.10
N ILE A 186 5.14 -0.31 -8.17
CA ILE A 186 4.35 0.11 -7.00
C ILE A 186 3.44 -1.02 -6.55
N SER A 187 3.24 -1.17 -5.23
CA SER A 187 2.34 -2.18 -4.67
C SER A 187 0.89 -1.96 -5.15
N PRO A 188 0.12 -3.02 -5.39
CA PRO A 188 -1.34 -2.89 -5.42
C PRO A 188 -1.87 -2.39 -4.07
N THR A 189 -3.12 -1.93 -4.03
CA THR A 189 -3.75 -1.53 -2.77
C THR A 189 -3.75 -2.69 -1.78
N ILE A 190 -3.03 -2.56 -0.68
CA ILE A 190 -2.99 -3.56 0.39
C ILE A 190 -4.30 -3.51 1.17
N THR A 191 -4.91 -4.67 1.35
CA THR A 191 -6.17 -4.85 2.09
C THR A 191 -5.89 -5.41 3.48
N GLY A 192 -6.90 -5.51 4.33
CA GLY A 192 -6.77 -6.06 5.68
C GLY A 192 -6.50 -7.58 5.76
N HIS A 193 -6.21 -8.24 4.64
CA HIS A 193 -5.87 -9.67 4.59
C HIS A 193 -4.38 -9.85 4.26
N PRO A 194 -3.50 -10.02 5.24
CA PRO A 194 -2.05 -10.11 5.02
C PRO A 194 -1.66 -11.30 4.16
N ASP A 195 -2.42 -12.40 4.21
CA ASP A 195 -2.16 -13.63 3.42
C ASP A 195 -2.39 -13.44 1.91
N ASP A 196 -2.92 -12.31 1.50
CA ASP A 196 -3.20 -12.00 0.09
C ASP A 196 -1.94 -11.59 -0.71
N TYR A 197 -0.83 -11.28 -0.02
CA TYR A 197 0.37 -10.74 -0.67
C TYR A 197 1.61 -11.56 -0.34
N LEU A 198 2.20 -12.16 -1.38
CA LEU A 198 3.51 -12.80 -1.32
C LEU A 198 4.58 -11.76 -1.59
N HIS A 199 5.57 -11.69 -0.71
CA HIS A 199 6.72 -10.80 -0.85
C HIS A 199 7.38 -10.95 -2.23
N TYR A 200 7.96 -9.88 -2.77
CA TYR A 200 8.49 -9.88 -4.14
C TYR A 200 9.68 -10.82 -4.36
N CYS A 201 10.48 -11.16 -3.34
CA CYS A 201 11.64 -12.04 -3.45
C CYS A 201 11.77 -13.10 -2.34
N GLU A 202 11.06 -12.97 -1.22
CA GLU A 202 11.13 -13.92 -0.12
C GLU A 202 9.88 -14.81 -0.04
N PRO A 203 10.02 -16.14 0.25
CA PRO A 203 8.88 -17.07 0.25
C PRO A 203 8.04 -16.95 1.53
N ARG A 204 7.50 -15.76 1.75
CA ARG A 204 6.66 -15.39 2.89
C ARG A 204 5.63 -14.31 2.53
N ILE A 205 4.59 -14.19 3.32
CA ILE A 205 3.68 -13.03 3.24
C ILE A 205 4.39 -11.78 3.78
N MET A 206 3.79 -10.61 3.46
CA MET A 206 4.24 -9.32 3.99
C MET A 206 4.04 -9.24 5.50
N THR A 207 4.88 -8.48 6.16
CA THR A 207 4.68 -8.06 7.56
C THR A 207 3.85 -6.78 7.61
N VAL A 208 3.53 -6.30 8.79
CA VAL A 208 2.78 -5.04 8.95
C VAL A 208 3.64 -3.82 8.61
N SER A 209 4.94 -3.89 8.87
CA SER A 209 5.90 -2.83 8.53
C SER A 209 6.10 -2.65 7.03
N GLU A 210 6.00 -3.72 6.27
CA GLU A 210 6.11 -3.72 4.82
C GLU A 210 4.79 -3.31 4.16
#